data_9f41ee04e5c783011142466d914bcdb0
#
_entry.id   9f41ee04e5c783011142466d914bcdb0
#
_cell.length_a   1.000
_cell.length_b   1.000
_cell.length_c   1.000
_cell.angle_alpha   90.00
_cell.angle_beta   90.00
_cell.angle_gamma   90.00
#
_symmetry.space_group_name_H-M   'P 1'
#
loop_
_entity.id
_entity.type
_entity.pdbx_description
1 polymer ?
#
loop_
_entity_poly.entity_id
_entity_poly.type
_entity_poly.pdbx_seq_one_letter_code
_entity_poly.pdbx_strand_id
1 'polypeptide(L)'
;MDDRTRILICVGSAISSNCVACFQHYHKEALKAGVEPADIDAAVKLGAQVKKGAHITLMNAVDKEAGRTGGEQTPTCCEPAQSPCCSERK
;
A
#
# COMPACT_ATOMS: atom_id res chain seq x y z
N MET A 1 -17.40 -10.67 11.57
CA MET A 1 -16.34 -10.75 10.57
C MET A 1 -15.59 -12.04 10.78
N ASP A 2 -15.31 -12.76 9.69
CA ASP A 2 -14.66 -14.04 9.85
C ASP A 2 -13.16 -13.87 10.02
N ASP A 3 -12.49 -14.92 10.45
CA ASP A 3 -11.08 -14.85 10.74
C ASP A 3 -10.22 -14.54 9.52
N ARG A 4 -10.58 -15.07 8.37
CA ARG A 4 -9.82 -14.80 7.17
C ARG A 4 -9.85 -13.34 6.81
N THR A 5 -11.02 -12.74 6.83
CA THR A 5 -11.16 -11.32 6.51
C THR A 5 -10.40 -10.47 7.50
N ARG A 6 -10.51 -10.81 8.77
CA ARG A 6 -9.83 -10.07 9.82
C ARG A 6 -8.32 -10.10 9.63
N ILE A 7 -7.79 -11.28 9.34
CA ILE A 7 -6.36 -11.43 9.13
C ILE A 7 -5.90 -10.67 7.90
N LEU A 8 -6.67 -10.71 6.82
CA LEU A 8 -6.31 -10.01 5.60
C LEU A 8 -6.31 -8.49 5.78
N ILE A 9 -7.25 -7.98 6.57
CA ILE A 9 -7.26 -6.56 6.90
C ILE A 9 -5.99 -6.20 7.68
N CYS A 10 -5.58 -7.05 8.60
CA CYS A 10 -4.37 -6.80 9.37
C CYS A 10 -3.13 -6.86 8.51
N VAL A 11 -3.07 -7.77 7.54
CA VAL A 11 -1.96 -7.86 6.61
C VAL A 11 -1.86 -6.56 5.81
N GLY A 12 -2.97 -6.10 5.24
CA GLY A 12 -2.98 -4.86 4.47
C GLY A 12 -2.60 -3.66 5.31
N SER A 13 -3.08 -3.63 6.55
CA SER A 13 -2.76 -2.53 7.46
C SER A 13 -1.28 -2.51 7.81
N ALA A 14 -0.67 -3.68 7.97
CA ALA A 14 0.76 -3.78 8.26
C ALA A 14 1.57 -3.19 7.13
N ILE A 15 1.17 -3.45 5.89
CA ILE A 15 1.85 -2.90 4.73
C ILE A 15 1.72 -1.38 4.71
N SER A 16 0.51 -0.88 4.90
CA SER A 16 0.26 0.55 4.86
C SER A 16 1.02 1.31 5.95
N SER A 17 1.23 0.67 7.09
CA SER A 17 1.90 1.33 8.21
C SER A 17 3.39 1.02 8.29
N ASN A 18 3.94 0.30 7.32
CA ASN A 18 5.35 -0.06 7.31
C ASN A 18 5.77 -0.88 8.51
N CYS A 19 4.89 -1.74 8.99
CA CYS A 19 5.21 -2.52 10.18
C CYS A 19 5.67 -3.92 9.80
N VAL A 20 6.96 -4.13 9.79
CA VAL A 20 7.55 -5.41 9.42
C VAL A 20 7.13 -6.50 10.40
N ALA A 21 7.22 -6.22 11.69
CA ALA A 21 6.86 -7.21 12.71
C ALA A 21 5.38 -7.58 12.61
N CYS A 22 4.54 -6.61 12.33
CA CYS A 22 3.11 -6.87 12.18
C CYS A 22 2.85 -7.77 10.98
N PHE A 23 3.51 -7.49 9.87
CA PHE A 23 3.35 -8.32 8.69
C PHE A 23 3.81 -9.74 8.97
N GLN A 24 4.95 -9.91 9.60
CA GLN A 24 5.46 -11.25 9.90
C GLN A 24 4.49 -12.02 10.77
N HIS A 25 3.92 -11.37 11.76
CA HIS A 25 2.96 -12.01 12.64
C HIS A 25 1.69 -12.43 11.90
N TYR A 26 1.10 -11.51 11.15
CA TYR A 26 -0.16 -11.81 10.49
C TYR A 26 0.01 -12.71 9.28
N HIS A 27 1.18 -12.72 8.67
CA HIS A 27 1.46 -13.66 7.60
C HIS A 27 1.43 -15.09 8.14
N LYS A 28 2.03 -15.30 9.30
CA LYS A 28 2.01 -16.61 9.94
C LYS A 28 0.59 -17.00 10.33
N GLU A 29 -0.16 -16.06 10.86
CA GLU A 29 -1.53 -16.34 11.25
C GLU A 29 -2.37 -16.70 10.03
N ALA A 30 -2.13 -16.03 8.92
CA ALA A 30 -2.85 -16.31 7.68
C ALA A 30 -2.58 -17.73 7.18
N LEU A 31 -1.33 -18.13 7.23
CA LEU A 31 -0.97 -19.48 6.80
C LEU A 31 -1.60 -20.52 7.70
N LYS A 32 -1.63 -20.28 9.01
CA LYS A 32 -2.28 -21.20 9.93
C LYS A 32 -3.76 -21.29 9.72
N ALA A 33 -4.39 -20.19 9.35
CA ALA A 33 -5.82 -20.16 9.12
C ALA A 33 -6.24 -20.70 7.76
N GLY A 34 -5.26 -21.06 6.93
CA GLY A 34 -5.57 -21.61 5.62
C GLY A 34 -5.96 -20.57 4.59
N VAL A 35 -5.51 -19.33 4.79
CA VAL A 35 -5.80 -18.28 3.82
C VAL A 35 -4.99 -18.54 2.56
N GLU A 36 -5.61 -18.38 1.41
CA GLU A 36 -4.93 -18.62 0.15
C GLU A 36 -3.80 -17.64 -0.07
N PRO A 37 -2.65 -18.11 -0.54
CA PRO A 37 -1.54 -17.18 -0.82
C PRO A 37 -1.92 -16.06 -1.79
N ALA A 38 -2.82 -16.34 -2.72
CA ALA A 38 -3.28 -15.30 -3.65
C ALA A 38 -4.00 -14.17 -2.92
N ASP A 39 -4.75 -14.52 -1.88
CA ASP A 39 -5.47 -13.51 -1.11
C ASP A 39 -4.51 -12.70 -0.24
N ILE A 40 -3.48 -13.34 0.29
CA ILE A 40 -2.47 -12.64 1.06
C ILE A 40 -1.76 -11.65 0.15
N ASP A 41 -1.40 -12.08 -1.05
CA ASP A 41 -0.73 -11.22 -2.01
C ASP A 41 -1.63 -10.04 -2.40
N ALA A 42 -2.91 -10.30 -2.58
CA ALA A 42 -3.86 -9.23 -2.89
C ALA A 42 -3.94 -8.21 -1.76
N ALA A 43 -3.95 -8.67 -0.51
CA ALA A 43 -4.01 -7.77 0.64
C ALA A 43 -2.74 -6.90 0.70
N VAL A 44 -1.58 -7.50 0.40
CA VAL A 44 -0.32 -6.77 0.36
C VAL A 44 -0.37 -5.68 -0.70
N LYS A 45 -0.84 -6.02 -1.89
CA LYS A 45 -0.91 -5.07 -2.98
C LYS A 45 -1.88 -3.94 -2.69
N LEU A 46 -3.01 -4.27 -2.09
CA LEU A 46 -3.99 -3.25 -1.74
C LEU A 46 -3.47 -2.31 -0.66
N GLY A 47 -2.76 -2.85 0.33
CA GLY A 47 -2.15 -2.02 1.36
C GLY A 47 -1.09 -1.09 0.78
N ALA A 48 -0.30 -1.58 -0.16
CA ALA A 48 0.70 -0.76 -0.83
C ALA A 48 0.05 0.33 -1.68
N GLN A 49 -1.08 0.01 -2.28
CA GLN A 49 -1.81 0.97 -3.09
C GLN A 49 -2.33 2.13 -2.24
N VAL A 50 -2.88 1.82 -1.07
CA VAL A 50 -3.36 2.85 -0.14
C VAL A 50 -2.20 3.73 0.31
N LYS A 51 -1.07 3.11 0.61
CA LYS A 51 0.11 3.84 1.04
C LYS A 51 0.61 4.77 -0.05
N LYS A 52 0.60 4.31 -1.29
CA LYS A 52 1.01 5.12 -2.41
C LYS A 52 0.10 6.33 -2.58
N GLY A 53 -1.20 6.13 -2.45
CA GLY A 53 -2.15 7.23 -2.54
C GLY A 53 -1.92 8.26 -1.45
N ALA A 54 -1.65 7.79 -0.23
CA ALA A 54 -1.38 8.69 0.88
C ALA A 54 -0.10 9.50 0.63
N HIS A 55 0.91 8.86 0.05
CA HIS A 55 2.17 9.54 -0.27
C HIS A 55 1.94 10.63 -1.32
N ILE A 56 1.18 10.31 -2.35
CA ILE A 56 0.90 11.28 -3.41
C ILE A 56 0.15 12.48 -2.84
N THR A 57 -0.82 12.23 -1.98
CA THR A 57 -1.57 13.31 -1.35
C THR A 57 -0.67 14.20 -0.50
N LEU A 58 0.23 13.57 0.25
CA LEU A 58 1.18 14.31 1.06
C LEU A 58 2.08 15.18 0.18
N MET A 59 2.61 14.61 -0.90
CA MET A 59 3.50 15.37 -1.76
C MET A 59 2.80 16.53 -2.44
N ASN A 60 1.52 16.36 -2.78
CA ASN A 60 0.74 17.46 -3.33
C ASN A 60 0.59 18.59 -2.32
N ALA A 61 0.37 18.23 -1.06
CA ALA A 61 0.24 19.22 0.00
C ALA A 61 1.57 19.94 0.22
N VAL A 62 2.67 19.20 0.16
CA VAL A 62 4.00 19.78 0.31
C VAL A 62 4.26 20.78 -0.83
N ASP A 63 3.94 20.40 -2.06
CA ASP A 63 4.15 21.28 -3.20
C ASP A 63 3.34 22.56 -3.06
N LYS A 64 2.12 22.43 -2.57
CA LYS A 64 1.26 23.57 -2.38
C LYS A 64 1.81 24.51 -1.33
N GLU A 65 2.28 23.97 -0.20
CA GLU A 65 2.84 24.77 0.87
C GLU A 65 4.14 25.43 0.45
N ALA A 66 4.92 24.73 -0.35
CA ALA A 66 6.19 25.26 -0.79
C ALA A 66 6.06 26.22 -1.98
N GLY A 67 4.85 26.40 -2.49
CA GLY A 67 4.64 27.29 -3.62
C GLY A 67 5.04 26.70 -4.95
N ARG A 68 5.28 25.42 -5.03
CA ARG A 68 5.63 24.79 -6.29
C ARG A 68 4.38 24.50 -7.07
N THR A 69 4.44 24.75 -8.35
CA THR A 69 3.26 24.56 -9.10
C THR A 69 3.24 23.32 -9.86
N GLY A 70 4.21 22.50 -9.76
CA GLY A 70 4.19 21.32 -10.51
C GLY A 70 3.42 20.26 -9.95
N GLY A 71 2.64 20.54 -9.07
CA GLY A 71 2.02 19.55 -8.35
C GLY A 71 0.99 18.74 -8.98
N GLU A 72 0.87 18.70 -10.25
CA GLU A 72 -0.10 17.86 -10.70
C GLU A 72 0.30 16.53 -10.79
N GLN A 73 0.72 15.85 -9.77
CA GLN A 73 0.99 14.52 -9.77
C GLN A 73 -0.16 13.74 -9.93
N THR A 74 -0.28 12.92 -10.87
CA THR A 74 -1.43 12.09 -11.02
C THR A 74 -1.23 10.90 -10.20
N PRO A 75 -2.19 10.39 -9.66
CA PRO A 75 -2.09 9.20 -8.84
C PRO A 75 -1.82 7.98 -9.65
N THR A 76 -1.54 8.10 -10.81
CA THR A 76 -1.24 6.92 -11.53
C THR A 76 0.09 6.50 -11.27
N CYS A 77 0.33 6.35 -11.53
CA CYS A 77 1.44 5.80 -11.44
C CYS A 77 2.07 5.13 -11.85
N CYS A 78 1.87 5.36 -12.24
CA CYS A 78 2.64 4.78 -12.39
C CYS A 78 2.98 4.45 -12.83
N GLU A 79 2.83 4.83 -13.06
CA GLU A 79 3.35 4.57 -13.42
C GLU A 79 3.76 4.18 -13.58
N PRO A 80 3.43 4.21 -14.09
CA PRO A 80 4.01 3.79 -14.14
C PRO A 80 4.48 3.35 -14.06
N ALA A 81 4.38 3.44 -14.26
CA ALA A 81 5.05 3.04 -14.19
C ALA A 81 5.50 2.60 -13.78
N GLN A 82 5.38 2.66 -13.80
CA GLN A 82 5.91 2.33 -13.35
C GLN A 82 6.03 2.05 -12.56
N SER A 83 5.74 2.29 -12.63
CA SER A 83 5.94 2.18 -11.92
C SER A 83 5.78 2.09 -11.32
N PRO A 84 5.46 2.25 -11.24
CA PRO A 84 5.40 2.28 -10.75
C PRO A 84 5.26 2.59 -10.48
N CYS A 85 4.92 3.10 -10.79
CA CYS A 85 5.06 3.37 -10.83
C CYS A 85 5.33 3.75 -10.78
N CYS A 86 5.24 4.01 -11.07
CA CYS A 86 5.77 4.30 -11.25
C CYS A 86 6.43 4.49 -11.13
N SER A 87 6.41 4.69 -11.25
CA SER A 87 7.25 4.70 -11.27
C SER A 87 7.98 4.79 -11.32
N GLU A 88 8.00 5.30 -11.41
CA GLU A 88 8.70 5.32 -11.75
C GLU A 88 9.15 5.76 -11.94
N ARG A 89 9.11 6.48 -12.31
CA ARG A 89 9.50 6.86 -12.87
C ARG A 89 10.19 7.22 -12.76
N LYS A 90 10.15 7.67 -12.95
CA LYS A 90 10.77 7.86 -13.24
C LYS A 90 11.34 7.85 -13.36
#